data_44205274b80d6cbe0b6ec5456248db41
#
_entry.id   44205274b80d6cbe0b6ec5456248db41
#
_cell.length_a   1.000
_cell.length_b   1.000
_cell.length_c   1.000
_cell.angle_alpha   90.00
_cell.angle_beta   90.00
_cell.angle_gamma   90.00
#
_symmetry.space_group_name_H-M   'P 1'
#
loop_
_entity.id
_entity.type
_entity.pdbx_description
1 polymer ?
#
loop_
_entity_poly.entity_id
_entity_poly.type
_entity_poly.pdbx_seq_one_letter_code
_entity_poly.pdbx_strand_id
1 'polypeptide(L)'
;MYYKNLFAGAVFAASTILTSSAAFAGGHASWTSIGDQSSIAFGSIKKDVAGEVHHFENVVASVSEDGKVEIKIDLTSLETNIDIRNERMAEHVFKGGAEATITGEIDMDEVKAIAPGDTGLVDIEASLSLAGIEVDIEAEMLVAPLSESRVLVTTSDFIFVSTADLGIDEGVDTLMKLAKLPGITRTTPVSIRMVFEK
;
A
#
# COMPACT_ATOMS: atom_id res chain seq x y z
N MET A 1 -53.62 0.83 51.60
CA MET A 1 -53.06 -0.19 50.73
C MET A 1 -52.18 0.51 49.72
N TYR A 2 -50.86 0.56 49.92
CA TYR A 2 -49.90 1.41 49.23
C TYR A 2 -49.25 0.65 48.05
N TYR A 3 -49.37 1.16 46.83
CA TYR A 3 -48.56 0.68 45.70
C TYR A 3 -47.31 1.51 45.54
N LYS A 4 -46.13 0.88 45.65
CA LYS A 4 -44.84 1.46 45.39
C LYS A 4 -44.49 1.25 43.94
N ASN A 5 -44.34 2.34 43.17
CA ASN A 5 -43.79 2.34 41.80
C ASN A 5 -42.27 2.22 41.88
N LEU A 6 -41.67 1.16 41.30
CA LEU A 6 -40.25 1.07 41.01
C LEU A 6 -40.01 1.61 39.61
N PHE A 7 -39.29 2.71 39.49
CA PHE A 7 -38.71 3.16 38.24
C PHE A 7 -37.37 2.42 38.03
N ALA A 8 -37.32 1.56 36.98
CA ALA A 8 -36.08 0.97 36.51
C ALA A 8 -35.43 1.94 35.51
N GLY A 9 -34.34 2.59 35.90
CA GLY A 9 -33.54 3.43 35.03
C GLY A 9 -32.68 2.56 34.10
N ALA A 10 -32.89 2.67 32.80
CA ALA A 10 -32.01 2.09 31.79
C ALA A 10 -30.76 2.96 31.62
N VAL A 11 -29.62 2.43 32.02
CA VAL A 11 -28.32 3.04 31.76
C VAL A 11 -27.90 2.67 30.34
N PHE A 12 -27.96 3.66 29.43
CA PHE A 12 -27.35 3.53 28.12
C PHE A 12 -25.83 3.73 28.25
N ALA A 13 -25.09 2.64 28.11
CA ALA A 13 -23.64 2.69 27.96
C ALA A 13 -23.32 3.12 26.52
N ALA A 14 -22.91 4.36 26.34
CA ALA A 14 -22.35 4.85 25.10
C ALA A 14 -20.96 4.24 24.90
N SER A 15 -20.86 3.26 24.01
CA SER A 15 -19.56 2.72 23.58
C SER A 15 -18.90 3.74 22.65
N THR A 16 -17.94 4.49 23.15
CA THR A 16 -17.05 5.30 22.33
C THR A 16 -16.08 4.39 21.59
N ILE A 17 -16.27 4.26 20.29
CA ILE A 17 -15.29 3.62 19.38
C ILE A 17 -14.13 4.60 19.28
N LEU A 18 -13.03 4.31 19.99
CA LEU A 18 -11.76 4.98 19.77
C LEU A 18 -11.18 4.46 18.45
N THR A 19 -11.33 5.23 17.37
CA THR A 19 -10.52 5.05 16.19
C THR A 19 -9.09 5.44 16.53
N SER A 20 -8.21 4.46 16.72
CA SER A 20 -6.79 4.69 16.85
C SER A 20 -6.24 5.19 15.51
N SER A 21 -6.08 6.51 15.37
CA SER A 21 -5.25 7.08 14.34
C SER A 21 -3.83 6.60 14.60
N ALA A 22 -3.25 5.84 13.67
CA ALA A 22 -1.83 5.51 13.70
C ALA A 22 -1.06 6.84 13.65
N ALA A 23 -0.37 7.17 14.73
CA ALA A 23 0.48 8.36 14.77
C ALA A 23 1.70 8.09 13.89
N PHE A 24 1.80 8.82 12.78
CA PHE A 24 3.01 8.85 11.97
C PHE A 24 4.15 9.47 12.79
N ALA A 25 5.24 8.73 12.95
CA ALA A 25 6.42 9.21 13.65
C ALA A 25 7.28 10.04 12.70
N GLY A 26 7.10 11.37 12.73
CA GLY A 26 8.00 12.32 12.09
C GLY A 26 7.29 13.33 11.18
N GLY A 27 7.20 14.58 11.61
CA GLY A 27 6.64 15.70 10.85
C GLY A 27 5.11 15.68 10.72
N HIS A 28 4.49 16.82 10.66
CA HIS A 28 3.07 16.87 10.32
C HIS A 28 2.93 16.47 8.83
N ALA A 29 2.15 15.41 8.53
CA ALA A 29 1.80 15.07 7.17
C ALA A 29 1.04 16.26 6.56
N SER A 30 1.52 16.79 5.44
CA SER A 30 0.81 17.84 4.70
C SER A 30 -0.13 17.23 3.66
N TRP A 31 0.15 15.99 3.24
CA TRP A 31 -0.65 15.23 2.29
C TRP A 31 -0.92 13.82 2.80
N THR A 32 -2.16 13.35 2.66
CA THR A 32 -2.58 12.01 3.06
C THR A 32 -3.28 11.32 1.90
N SER A 33 -3.05 10.04 1.68
CA SER A 33 -3.69 9.29 0.60
C SER A 33 -5.17 9.06 0.86
N ILE A 34 -5.98 9.11 -0.21
CA ILE A 34 -7.39 8.72 -0.20
C ILE A 34 -7.45 7.22 -0.53
N GLY A 35 -7.82 6.38 0.45
CA GLY A 35 -7.67 4.94 0.39
C GLY A 35 -8.37 4.27 -0.80
N ASP A 36 -9.64 4.58 -1.06
CA ASP A 36 -10.42 4.01 -2.17
C ASP A 36 -9.98 4.49 -3.57
N GLN A 37 -9.12 5.51 -3.63
CA GLN A 37 -8.55 6.06 -4.87
C GLN A 37 -7.05 5.73 -5.02
N SER A 38 -6.48 5.02 -4.05
CA SER A 38 -5.07 4.66 -3.99
C SER A 38 -4.92 3.15 -4.08
N SER A 39 -3.90 2.67 -4.78
CA SER A 39 -3.65 1.24 -4.92
C SER A 39 -2.21 0.95 -5.33
N ILE A 40 -1.72 -0.22 -4.93
CA ILE A 40 -0.49 -0.81 -5.45
C ILE A 40 -0.89 -2.09 -6.17
N ALA A 41 -0.49 -2.20 -7.44
CA ALA A 41 -0.69 -3.38 -8.25
C ALA A 41 0.65 -4.03 -8.58
N PHE A 42 0.67 -5.36 -8.66
CA PHE A 42 1.84 -6.08 -9.10
C PHE A 42 1.46 -7.24 -10.03
N GLY A 43 2.36 -7.59 -10.92
CA GLY A 43 2.14 -8.60 -11.95
C GLY A 43 2.92 -9.88 -11.68
N SER A 44 2.40 -11.01 -12.16
CA SER A 44 3.14 -12.25 -12.28
C SER A 44 2.82 -12.95 -13.58
N ILE A 45 3.77 -13.73 -14.10
CA ILE A 45 3.52 -14.59 -15.29
C ILE A 45 3.70 -16.03 -14.83
N LYS A 46 2.68 -16.85 -15.02
CA LYS A 46 2.73 -18.29 -14.78
C LYS A 46 2.78 -19.07 -16.07
N LYS A 47 3.48 -20.21 -16.07
CA LYS A 47 3.65 -21.08 -17.25
C LYS A 47 4.22 -20.35 -18.45
N ASP A 48 5.01 -19.31 -18.25
CA ASP A 48 5.67 -18.45 -19.23
C ASP A 48 4.72 -17.72 -20.21
N VAL A 49 3.41 -17.84 -20.07
CA VAL A 49 2.42 -17.31 -21.02
C VAL A 49 1.22 -16.62 -20.38
N ALA A 50 0.92 -16.87 -19.10
CA ALA A 50 -0.28 -16.33 -18.47
C ALA A 50 0.09 -15.22 -17.49
N GLY A 51 -0.08 -13.97 -17.92
CA GLY A 51 0.05 -12.80 -17.05
C GLY A 51 -1.16 -12.63 -16.14
N GLU A 52 -0.92 -12.29 -14.90
CA GLU A 52 -1.93 -11.99 -13.89
C GLU A 52 -1.56 -10.71 -13.17
N VAL A 53 -2.57 -9.94 -12.75
CA VAL A 53 -2.41 -8.73 -11.95
C VAL A 53 -3.06 -8.95 -10.59
N HIS A 54 -2.38 -8.52 -9.56
CA HIS A 54 -2.77 -8.61 -8.16
C HIS A 54 -2.72 -7.22 -7.54
N HIS A 55 -3.49 -7.00 -6.48
CA HIS A 55 -3.57 -5.70 -5.82
C HIS A 55 -3.46 -5.84 -4.31
N PHE A 56 -2.98 -4.78 -3.65
CA PHE A 56 -3.25 -4.54 -2.24
C PHE A 56 -4.34 -3.47 -2.16
N GLU A 57 -5.45 -3.80 -1.48
CA GLU A 57 -6.62 -2.92 -1.39
C GLU A 57 -6.47 -1.85 -0.29
N ASN A 58 -5.72 -2.17 0.79
CA ASN A 58 -5.50 -1.26 1.90
C ASN A 58 -4.06 -0.72 1.85
N VAL A 59 -3.92 0.46 1.29
CA VAL A 59 -2.66 1.19 1.22
C VAL A 59 -2.87 2.59 1.77
N VAL A 60 -2.03 2.99 2.72
CA VAL A 60 -2.05 4.33 3.31
C VAL A 60 -0.71 4.99 3.06
N ALA A 61 -0.76 6.23 2.57
CA ALA A 61 0.46 6.99 2.30
C ALA A 61 0.35 8.41 2.89
N SER A 62 1.50 8.96 3.25
CA SER A 62 1.63 10.36 3.65
C SER A 62 2.88 10.99 3.06
N VAL A 63 2.81 12.29 2.81
CA VAL A 63 3.96 13.10 2.42
C VAL A 63 4.02 14.30 3.35
N SER A 64 5.18 14.55 3.95
CA SER A 64 5.41 15.68 4.82
C SER A 64 5.76 16.95 4.04
N GLU A 65 5.77 18.09 4.70
CA GLU A 65 6.14 19.38 4.08
C GLU A 65 7.59 19.42 3.59
N ASP A 66 8.47 18.64 4.21
CA ASP A 66 9.88 18.49 3.86
C ASP A 66 10.14 17.36 2.84
N GLY A 67 9.10 16.79 2.23
CA GLY A 67 9.20 15.81 1.16
C GLY A 67 9.40 14.36 1.58
N LYS A 68 9.32 14.04 2.89
CA LYS A 68 9.40 12.65 3.33
C LYS A 68 8.12 11.91 2.99
N VAL A 69 8.29 10.77 2.34
CA VAL A 69 7.21 9.87 1.92
C VAL A 69 7.21 8.63 2.81
N GLU A 70 6.04 8.25 3.30
CA GLU A 70 5.80 6.96 3.94
C GLU A 70 4.56 6.32 3.31
N ILE A 71 4.69 5.06 2.85
CA ILE A 71 3.59 4.25 2.34
C ILE A 71 3.53 2.96 3.15
N LYS A 72 2.39 2.67 3.75
CA LYS A 72 2.09 1.42 4.46
C LYS A 72 1.15 0.56 3.65
N ILE A 73 1.52 -0.68 3.46
CA ILE A 73 0.82 -1.67 2.66
C ILE A 73 0.34 -2.77 3.60
N ASP A 74 -0.97 -2.88 3.79
CA ASP A 74 -1.55 -4.01 4.50
C ASP A 74 -1.47 -5.27 3.61
N LEU A 75 -0.55 -6.17 3.93
CA LEU A 75 -0.33 -7.40 3.18
C LEU A 75 -1.51 -8.37 3.28
N THR A 76 -2.37 -8.21 4.31
CA THR A 76 -3.57 -9.02 4.49
C THR A 76 -4.69 -8.60 3.53
N SER A 77 -4.57 -7.40 2.92
CA SER A 77 -5.49 -6.89 1.91
C SER A 77 -5.17 -7.35 0.48
N LEU A 78 -4.29 -8.34 0.34
CA LEU A 78 -3.95 -8.91 -0.97
C LEU A 78 -5.18 -9.47 -1.67
N GLU A 79 -5.41 -9.01 -2.91
CA GLU A 79 -6.46 -9.53 -3.77
C GLU A 79 -5.88 -10.04 -5.11
N THR A 80 -6.11 -11.31 -5.36
CA THR A 80 -5.66 -12.01 -6.58
C THR A 80 -6.81 -12.58 -7.40
N ASN A 81 -8.06 -12.30 -7.01
CA ASN A 81 -9.30 -12.89 -7.55
C ASN A 81 -9.41 -14.42 -7.33
N ILE A 82 -8.63 -14.98 -6.40
CA ILE A 82 -8.66 -16.41 -6.05
C ILE A 82 -8.37 -16.53 -4.55
N ASP A 83 -9.38 -16.78 -3.73
CA ASP A 83 -9.29 -16.80 -2.27
C ASP A 83 -8.18 -17.72 -1.75
N ILE A 84 -8.14 -18.97 -2.22
CA ILE A 84 -7.10 -19.94 -1.79
C ILE A 84 -5.69 -19.49 -2.19
N ARG A 85 -5.53 -18.63 -3.19
CA ARG A 85 -4.23 -18.05 -3.54
C ARG A 85 -3.89 -16.92 -2.58
N ASN A 86 -4.86 -16.07 -2.22
CA ASN A 86 -4.67 -15.02 -1.22
C ASN A 86 -4.19 -15.63 0.11
N GLU A 87 -4.86 -16.68 0.60
CA GLU A 87 -4.47 -17.42 1.80
C GLU A 87 -3.03 -17.97 1.71
N ARG A 88 -2.71 -18.66 0.61
CA ARG A 88 -1.38 -19.26 0.42
C ARG A 88 -0.26 -18.23 0.28
N MET A 89 -0.54 -17.10 -0.36
CA MET A 89 0.44 -16.02 -0.47
C MET A 89 0.68 -15.38 0.90
N ALA A 90 -0.35 -15.12 1.67
CA ALA A 90 -0.21 -14.59 3.03
C ALA A 90 0.63 -15.55 3.91
N GLU A 91 0.37 -16.87 3.86
CA GLU A 91 1.07 -17.85 4.67
C GLU A 91 2.52 -18.10 4.21
N HIS A 92 2.74 -18.30 2.92
CA HIS A 92 4.03 -18.81 2.42
C HIS A 92 4.93 -17.74 1.83
N VAL A 93 4.38 -16.71 1.18
CA VAL A 93 5.18 -15.63 0.57
C VAL A 93 5.46 -14.55 1.58
N PHE A 94 4.42 -14.04 2.26
CA PHE A 94 4.56 -12.97 3.26
C PHE A 94 4.83 -13.50 4.67
N LYS A 95 4.87 -14.85 4.85
CA LYS A 95 5.20 -15.53 6.11
C LYS A 95 4.35 -15.05 7.30
N GLY A 96 3.09 -14.70 7.05
CA GLY A 96 2.18 -14.13 8.04
C GLY A 96 2.50 -12.68 8.45
N GLY A 97 3.38 -12.00 7.73
CA GLY A 97 3.63 -10.56 7.90
C GLY A 97 2.36 -9.77 7.60
N ALA A 98 2.07 -8.77 8.44
CA ALA A 98 0.86 -7.97 8.29
C ALA A 98 1.09 -6.72 7.41
N GLU A 99 2.31 -6.22 7.34
CA GLU A 99 2.61 -4.92 6.71
C GLU A 99 3.94 -4.94 5.95
N ALA A 100 3.98 -4.21 4.84
CA ALA A 100 5.21 -3.74 4.22
C ALA A 100 5.20 -2.20 4.20
N THR A 101 6.38 -1.59 4.21
CA THR A 101 6.53 -0.14 4.25
C THR A 101 7.46 0.34 3.15
N ILE A 102 7.09 1.42 2.46
CA ILE A 102 7.99 2.14 1.57
C ILE A 102 8.25 3.51 2.21
N THR A 103 9.52 3.85 2.39
CA THR A 103 9.95 5.18 2.84
C THR A 103 10.87 5.80 1.82
N GLY A 104 10.73 7.11 1.59
CA GLY A 104 11.53 7.81 0.60
C GLY A 104 11.48 9.32 0.77
N GLU A 105 12.17 10.02 -0.13
CA GLU A 105 12.19 11.48 -0.18
C GLU A 105 11.95 11.97 -1.61
N ILE A 106 11.21 13.07 -1.74
CA ILE A 106 10.95 13.77 -3.00
C ILE A 106 11.29 15.25 -2.87
N ASP A 107 11.67 15.89 -3.98
CA ASP A 107 11.82 17.33 -4.01
C ASP A 107 10.46 18.03 -4.10
N MET A 108 10.04 18.63 -2.99
CA MET A 108 8.77 19.35 -2.92
C MET A 108 8.74 20.63 -3.74
N ASP A 109 9.88 21.17 -4.13
CA ASP A 109 9.93 22.36 -4.99
C ASP A 109 9.67 21.98 -6.45
N GLU A 110 10.09 20.79 -6.90
CA GLU A 110 9.68 20.22 -8.19
C GLU A 110 8.17 19.97 -8.23
N VAL A 111 7.60 19.36 -7.18
CA VAL A 111 6.15 19.13 -7.08
C VAL A 111 5.36 20.45 -7.13
N LYS A 112 5.79 21.47 -6.39
CA LYS A 112 5.13 22.79 -6.35
C LYS A 112 5.24 23.57 -7.66
N ALA A 113 6.23 23.26 -8.49
CA ALA A 113 6.40 23.89 -9.80
C ALA A 113 5.36 23.42 -10.83
N ILE A 114 4.67 22.28 -10.57
CA ILE A 114 3.63 21.76 -11.46
C ILE A 114 2.32 22.47 -11.15
N ALA A 115 1.78 23.19 -12.12
CA ALA A 115 0.51 23.92 -11.94
C ALA A 115 -0.71 22.96 -11.94
N PRO A 116 -1.79 23.28 -11.21
CA PRO A 116 -3.04 22.50 -11.29
C PRO A 116 -3.55 22.40 -12.74
N GLY A 117 -3.79 21.17 -13.19
CA GLY A 117 -4.21 20.83 -14.55
C GLY A 117 -3.07 20.48 -15.51
N ASP A 118 -1.82 20.72 -15.12
CA ASP A 118 -0.63 20.23 -15.83
C ASP A 118 -0.16 18.89 -15.23
N THR A 119 0.89 18.32 -15.83
CA THR A 119 1.57 17.12 -15.33
C THR A 119 3.07 17.36 -15.31
N GLY A 120 3.77 16.71 -14.40
CA GLY A 120 5.23 16.71 -14.33
C GLY A 120 5.77 15.35 -13.92
N LEU A 121 7.05 15.14 -14.14
CA LEU A 121 7.78 13.96 -13.69
C LEU A 121 8.65 14.35 -12.51
N VAL A 122 8.66 13.52 -11.47
CA VAL A 122 9.43 13.73 -10.24
C VAL A 122 10.08 12.40 -9.87
N ASP A 123 11.39 12.42 -9.68
CA ASP A 123 12.13 11.25 -9.23
C ASP A 123 11.93 10.99 -7.73
N ILE A 124 11.88 9.72 -7.35
CA ILE A 124 11.85 9.27 -5.96
C ILE A 124 12.95 8.24 -5.71
N GLU A 125 13.72 8.45 -4.66
CA GLU A 125 14.57 7.44 -4.06
C GLU A 125 13.87 6.92 -2.81
N ALA A 126 13.65 5.61 -2.73
CA ALA A 126 12.89 4.99 -1.66
C ALA A 126 13.47 3.64 -1.26
N SER A 127 13.11 3.16 -0.08
CA SER A 127 13.40 1.81 0.40
C SER A 127 12.11 1.07 0.72
N LEU A 128 11.95 -0.14 0.18
CA LEU A 128 10.88 -1.07 0.51
C LEU A 128 11.34 -2.00 1.61
N SER A 129 10.67 -1.98 2.74
CA SER A 129 10.87 -2.92 3.85
C SER A 129 9.77 -3.99 3.85
N LEU A 130 10.17 -5.26 3.76
CA LEU A 130 9.30 -6.43 3.82
C LEU A 130 9.90 -7.49 4.74
N ALA A 131 9.23 -7.84 5.82
CA ALA A 131 9.66 -8.86 6.78
C ALA A 131 11.11 -8.67 7.30
N GLY A 132 11.58 -7.42 7.42
CA GLY A 132 12.91 -7.05 7.89
C GLY A 132 14.00 -7.08 6.80
N ILE A 133 13.62 -7.26 5.54
CA ILE A 133 14.50 -7.10 4.38
C ILE A 133 14.19 -5.74 3.76
N GLU A 134 15.24 -4.99 3.44
CA GLU A 134 15.14 -3.69 2.78
C GLU A 134 15.69 -3.78 1.37
N VAL A 135 14.98 -3.18 0.41
CA VAL A 135 15.35 -3.11 -1.00
C VAL A 135 15.20 -1.67 -1.47
N ASP A 136 16.27 -1.12 -2.02
CA ASP A 136 16.25 0.23 -2.59
C ASP A 136 15.43 0.24 -3.88
N ILE A 137 14.66 1.30 -4.05
CA ILE A 137 13.79 1.54 -5.20
C ILE A 137 14.08 2.95 -5.73
N GLU A 138 14.36 3.04 -7.00
CA GLU A 138 14.38 4.29 -7.76
C GLU A 138 13.23 4.27 -8.75
N ALA A 139 12.44 5.35 -8.81
CA ALA A 139 11.31 5.44 -9.71
C ALA A 139 11.05 6.89 -10.14
N GLU A 140 10.61 7.05 -11.38
CA GLU A 140 10.04 8.28 -11.87
C GLU A 140 8.52 8.27 -11.68
N MET A 141 7.99 9.31 -11.06
CA MET A 141 6.57 9.44 -10.75
C MET A 141 5.94 10.52 -11.62
N LEU A 142 4.84 10.18 -12.29
CA LEU A 142 3.97 11.16 -12.92
C LEU A 142 3.11 11.82 -11.86
N VAL A 143 3.25 13.12 -11.68
CA VAL A 143 2.51 13.94 -10.73
C VAL A 143 1.53 14.84 -11.49
N ALA A 144 0.27 14.80 -11.09
CA ALA A 144 -0.82 15.58 -11.68
C ALA A 144 -1.63 16.29 -10.57
N PRO A 145 -1.36 17.57 -10.27
CA PRO A 145 -2.18 18.34 -9.35
C PRO A 145 -3.60 18.51 -9.91
N LEU A 146 -4.59 17.89 -9.24
CA LEU A 146 -6.00 17.97 -9.61
C LEU A 146 -6.64 19.28 -9.11
N SER A 147 -6.11 19.83 -8.00
CA SER A 147 -6.48 21.10 -7.40
C SER A 147 -5.38 21.55 -6.45
N GLU A 148 -5.56 22.70 -5.78
CA GLU A 148 -4.64 23.16 -4.73
C GLU A 148 -4.52 22.23 -3.52
N SER A 149 -5.52 21.33 -3.32
CA SER A 149 -5.60 20.41 -2.19
C SER A 149 -5.66 18.94 -2.59
N ARG A 150 -5.55 18.60 -3.88
CA ARG A 150 -5.58 17.21 -4.36
C ARG A 150 -4.56 16.98 -5.45
N VAL A 151 -3.85 15.86 -5.37
CA VAL A 151 -2.84 15.45 -6.33
C VAL A 151 -2.99 13.98 -6.65
N LEU A 152 -2.89 13.63 -7.94
CA LEU A 152 -2.71 12.24 -8.39
C LEU A 152 -1.22 12.00 -8.64
N VAL A 153 -0.70 10.92 -8.10
CA VAL A 153 0.67 10.45 -8.32
C VAL A 153 0.62 9.00 -8.80
N THR A 154 1.31 8.69 -9.86
CA THR A 154 1.45 7.32 -10.35
C THR A 154 2.85 7.07 -10.88
N THR A 155 3.31 5.84 -10.85
CA THR A 155 4.56 5.46 -11.53
C THR A 155 4.47 5.79 -13.01
N SER A 156 5.51 6.43 -13.57
CA SER A 156 5.65 6.72 -15.01
C SER A 156 5.85 5.42 -15.79
N ASP A 157 6.74 4.56 -15.29
CA ASP A 157 7.04 3.24 -15.81
C ASP A 157 6.82 2.17 -14.72
N PHE A 158 6.94 0.88 -15.09
CA PHE A 158 6.90 -0.20 -14.09
C PHE A 158 8.17 -0.21 -13.24
N ILE A 159 8.01 -0.33 -11.93
CA ILE A 159 9.09 -0.69 -11.01
C ILE A 159 9.23 -2.22 -11.06
N PHE A 160 10.44 -2.72 -11.30
CA PHE A 160 10.70 -4.16 -11.27
C PHE A 160 11.34 -4.57 -9.95
N VAL A 161 10.68 -5.47 -9.22
CA VAL A 161 11.14 -5.97 -7.93
C VAL A 161 11.45 -7.47 -8.04
N SER A 162 12.63 -7.85 -7.55
CA SER A 162 13.08 -9.24 -7.52
C SER A 162 12.56 -9.98 -6.29
N THR A 163 11.98 -11.16 -6.46
CA THR A 163 11.54 -12.02 -5.35
C THR A 163 12.72 -12.53 -4.51
N ALA A 164 13.92 -12.66 -5.13
CA ALA A 164 15.13 -13.03 -4.43
C ALA A 164 15.62 -11.91 -3.50
N ASP A 165 15.62 -10.67 -3.99
CA ASP A 165 16.04 -9.51 -3.20
C ASP A 165 15.11 -9.27 -2.01
N LEU A 166 13.82 -9.56 -2.15
CA LEU A 166 12.83 -9.54 -1.07
C LEU A 166 12.88 -10.78 -0.15
N GLY A 167 13.71 -11.79 -0.44
CA GLY A 167 13.81 -13.01 0.36
C GLY A 167 12.55 -13.89 0.35
N ILE A 168 11.70 -13.77 -0.68
CA ILE A 168 10.42 -14.48 -0.78
C ILE A 168 10.42 -15.63 -1.79
N ASP A 169 11.57 -15.97 -2.39
CA ASP A 169 11.70 -17.04 -3.40
C ASP A 169 11.19 -18.40 -2.92
N GLU A 170 11.49 -18.78 -1.68
CA GLU A 170 11.01 -20.04 -1.09
C GLU A 170 9.48 -20.11 -1.01
N GLY A 171 8.86 -18.97 -0.71
CA GLY A 171 7.40 -18.84 -0.70
C GLY A 171 6.80 -19.04 -2.09
N VAL A 172 7.40 -18.40 -3.10
CA VAL A 172 6.99 -18.55 -4.50
C VAL A 172 7.20 -19.99 -4.99
N ASP A 173 8.30 -20.67 -4.60
CA ASP A 173 8.52 -22.09 -4.87
C ASP A 173 7.42 -22.98 -4.25
N THR A 174 6.99 -22.64 -3.05
CA THR A 174 5.90 -23.35 -2.38
C THR A 174 4.58 -23.16 -3.13
N LEU A 175 4.26 -21.94 -3.55
CA LEU A 175 3.09 -21.69 -4.40
C LEU A 175 3.13 -22.50 -5.71
N MET A 176 4.28 -22.55 -6.38
CA MET A 176 4.45 -23.34 -7.61
C MET A 176 4.15 -24.81 -7.37
N LYS A 177 4.67 -25.39 -6.28
CA LYS A 177 4.42 -26.81 -5.91
C LYS A 177 2.95 -27.05 -5.63
N LEU A 178 2.32 -26.19 -4.81
CA LEU A 178 0.90 -26.30 -4.42
C LEU A 178 -0.05 -26.16 -5.61
N ALA A 179 0.28 -25.30 -6.56
CA ALA A 179 -0.50 -25.08 -7.78
C ALA A 179 -0.11 -25.99 -8.93
N LYS A 180 0.91 -26.85 -8.77
CA LYS A 180 1.48 -27.73 -9.82
C LYS A 180 1.85 -26.95 -11.07
N LEU A 181 2.51 -25.80 -10.90
CA LEU A 181 2.95 -24.94 -11.98
C LEU A 181 4.41 -25.25 -12.34
N PRO A 182 4.78 -25.21 -13.64
CA PRO A 182 6.16 -25.37 -14.09
C PRO A 182 7.03 -24.14 -13.79
N GLY A 183 6.43 -22.95 -13.68
CA GLY A 183 7.14 -21.69 -13.41
C GLY A 183 6.20 -20.57 -13.01
N ILE A 184 6.75 -19.65 -12.20
CA ILE A 184 6.22 -18.30 -11.90
C ILE A 184 7.40 -17.35 -12.03
N THR A 185 7.22 -16.17 -12.62
CA THR A 185 8.28 -15.15 -12.74
C THR A 185 8.84 -14.75 -11.39
N ARG A 186 10.14 -14.44 -11.37
CA ARG A 186 10.87 -14.00 -10.16
C ARG A 186 11.13 -12.51 -10.14
N THR A 187 10.83 -11.84 -11.23
CA THR A 187 10.82 -10.39 -11.32
C THR A 187 9.38 -9.94 -11.51
N THR A 188 8.95 -9.06 -10.66
CA THR A 188 7.56 -8.62 -10.56
C THR A 188 7.47 -7.16 -10.99
N PRO A 189 6.73 -6.82 -12.05
CA PRO A 189 6.38 -5.43 -12.35
C PRO A 189 5.39 -4.91 -11.32
N VAL A 190 5.67 -3.73 -10.77
CA VAL A 190 4.86 -3.03 -9.78
C VAL A 190 4.43 -1.68 -10.34
N SER A 191 3.20 -1.29 -10.11
CA SER A 191 2.65 0.02 -10.40
C SER A 191 1.99 0.60 -9.15
N ILE A 192 2.26 1.86 -8.87
CA ILE A 192 1.73 2.61 -7.74
C ILE A 192 0.82 3.71 -8.30
N ARG A 193 -0.36 3.84 -7.74
CA ARG A 193 -1.27 4.96 -7.98
C ARG A 193 -1.80 5.46 -6.67
N MET A 194 -1.56 6.72 -6.36
CA MET A 194 -2.00 7.38 -5.14
C MET A 194 -2.75 8.67 -5.47
N VAL A 195 -3.84 8.91 -4.79
CA VAL A 195 -4.49 10.22 -4.76
C VAL A 195 -4.34 10.78 -3.36
N PHE A 196 -3.72 11.94 -3.25
CA PHE A 196 -3.49 12.62 -1.99
C PHE A 196 -4.42 13.81 -1.83
N GLU A 197 -4.73 14.14 -0.57
CA GLU A 197 -5.39 15.38 -0.17
C GLU A 197 -4.67 16.02 1.03
N LYS A 198 -4.84 17.37 1.15
CA LYS A 198 -4.38 18.18 2.29
C LYS A 198 -5.45 18.27 3.35
#